data_a1451040ab8a16c708a84dad9280e92f
#
_entry.id   a1451040ab8a16c708a84dad9280e92f
#
_cell.length_a   1.000
_cell.length_b   1.000
_cell.length_c   1.000
_cell.angle_alpha   90.00
_cell.angle_beta   90.00
_cell.angle_gamma   90.00
#
_symmetry.space_group_name_H-M   'P 1'
#
loop_
_entity.id
_entity.type
_entity.pdbx_description
1 polymer ?
#
loop_
_entity_poly.entity_id
_entity_poly.type
_entity_poly.pdbx_seq_one_letter_code
_entity_poly.pdbx_strand_id
1 'polypeptide(L)'
;RGITRDLRGRRVLDDLDLFVNPGECLALVGLNGAGKTTALRVALGMLRPGSGSAEVLGHDARTSGGEPWGAVGHLLELPFSYPELTARQNILASVALHGHDPRHVADHIAGLADLLGLGDWLDVPARRLSLGTRQKVGLVAAMAHRPRLLVLDEPTNALDPLATAGLRGIIADLTRDGVAVLVTSHHFDELARIAHRVDVLHAGRVIDSLTPTGPDLEARFFRTVLAAEEHEEKERKR
;
A
#
# COMPACT_ATOMS: atom_id res chain seq x y z
N ARG A 1 -3.88 -15.66 -5.42
CA ARG A 1 -4.77 -16.25 -6.45
C ARG A 1 -5.90 -16.97 -5.77
N GLY A 2 -7.15 -16.77 -6.23
CA GLY A 2 -8.36 -17.42 -5.71
C GLY A 2 -8.59 -17.16 -4.22
N ILE A 3 -8.20 -15.98 -3.72
CA ILE A 3 -8.26 -15.67 -2.29
C ILE A 3 -9.71 -15.50 -1.84
N THR A 4 -10.10 -16.31 -0.87
CA THR A 4 -11.38 -16.19 -0.18
C THR A 4 -11.14 -15.92 1.29
N ARG A 5 -11.91 -15.00 1.88
CA ARG A 5 -11.80 -14.70 3.30
C ARG A 5 -13.12 -14.24 3.91
N ASP A 6 -13.51 -14.90 4.98
CA ASP A 6 -14.64 -14.50 5.82
C ASP A 6 -14.11 -13.80 7.09
N LEU A 7 -14.73 -12.69 7.47
CA LEU A 7 -14.49 -11.99 8.73
C LEU A 7 -15.83 -11.79 9.44
N ARG A 8 -15.91 -12.22 10.68
CA ARG A 8 -17.14 -12.10 11.52
C ARG A 8 -18.40 -12.62 10.82
N GLY A 9 -18.28 -13.74 10.10
CA GLY A 9 -19.38 -14.38 9.40
C GLY A 9 -19.80 -13.72 8.06
N ARG A 10 -19.07 -12.69 7.60
CA ARG A 10 -19.30 -12.03 6.32
C ARG A 10 -18.15 -12.32 5.36
N ARG A 11 -18.46 -12.68 4.10
CA ARG A 11 -17.50 -12.80 3.03
C ARG A 11 -16.93 -11.41 2.70
N VAL A 12 -15.59 -11.24 2.86
CA VAL A 12 -14.87 -9.98 2.63
C VAL A 12 -13.99 -10.06 1.39
N LEU A 13 -13.38 -11.23 1.15
CA LEU A 13 -12.71 -11.53 -0.12
C LEU A 13 -13.37 -12.77 -0.71
N ASP A 14 -13.63 -12.76 -1.99
CA ASP A 14 -14.37 -13.78 -2.69
C ASP A 14 -13.73 -14.05 -4.05
N ASP A 15 -12.92 -15.11 -4.13
CA ASP A 15 -12.18 -15.51 -5.32
C ASP A 15 -11.32 -14.37 -5.90
N LEU A 16 -10.61 -13.67 -5.00
CA LEU A 16 -9.78 -12.54 -5.39
C LEU A 16 -8.49 -12.99 -6.08
N ASP A 17 -8.33 -12.56 -7.31
CA ASP A 17 -7.06 -12.59 -8.04
C ASP A 17 -6.45 -11.19 -8.08
N LEU A 18 -5.21 -11.06 -7.62
CA LEU A 18 -4.45 -9.81 -7.64
C LEU A 18 -2.98 -10.12 -7.88
N PHE A 19 -2.34 -9.36 -8.75
CA PHE A 19 -0.90 -9.46 -9.00
C PHE A 19 -0.32 -8.09 -9.32
N VAL A 20 0.96 -7.89 -8.98
CA VAL A 20 1.73 -6.71 -9.34
C VAL A 20 3.09 -7.16 -9.88
N ASN A 21 3.51 -6.59 -10.99
CA ASN A 21 4.77 -6.92 -11.64
C ASN A 21 5.93 -6.03 -11.12
N PRO A 22 7.18 -6.49 -11.21
CA PRO A 22 8.33 -5.62 -10.99
C PRO A 22 8.25 -4.38 -11.90
N GLY A 23 8.52 -3.20 -11.32
CA GLY A 23 8.43 -1.92 -12.03
C GLY A 23 7.00 -1.41 -12.27
N GLU A 24 5.98 -2.09 -11.75
CA GLU A 24 4.58 -1.66 -11.85
C GLU A 24 4.12 -0.98 -10.56
N CYS A 25 3.38 0.12 -10.70
CA CYS A 25 2.54 0.66 -9.63
C CYS A 25 1.09 0.26 -9.92
N LEU A 26 0.56 -0.68 -9.14
CA LEU A 26 -0.84 -1.09 -9.16
C LEU A 26 -1.61 -0.32 -8.09
N ALA A 27 -2.68 0.36 -8.49
CA ALA A 27 -3.65 0.93 -7.59
C ALA A 27 -4.84 -0.02 -7.41
N LEU A 28 -5.16 -0.38 -6.17
CA LEU A 28 -6.35 -1.13 -5.82
C LEU A 28 -7.41 -0.16 -5.27
N VAL A 29 -8.44 0.12 -6.05
CA VAL A 29 -9.52 1.04 -5.70
C VAL A 29 -10.81 0.28 -5.38
N GLY A 30 -11.68 0.88 -4.59
CA GLY A 30 -12.98 0.30 -4.24
C GLY A 30 -13.66 1.10 -3.15
N LEU A 31 -14.97 0.93 -3.01
CA LEU A 31 -15.73 1.59 -1.95
C LEU A 31 -15.28 1.14 -0.55
N ASN A 32 -15.70 1.86 0.48
CA ASN A 32 -15.44 1.47 1.86
C ASN A 32 -16.07 0.10 2.15
N GLY A 33 -15.28 -0.80 2.73
CA GLY A 33 -15.72 -2.18 2.98
C GLY A 33 -15.59 -3.14 1.79
N ALA A 34 -15.09 -2.71 0.63
CA ALA A 34 -14.86 -3.58 -0.53
C ALA A 34 -13.81 -4.69 -0.30
N GLY A 35 -12.95 -4.55 0.74
CA GLY A 35 -11.96 -5.56 1.09
C GLY A 35 -10.51 -5.14 0.87
N LYS A 36 -10.22 -3.88 0.48
CA LYS A 36 -8.86 -3.40 0.15
C LYS A 36 -7.82 -3.74 1.22
N THR A 37 -7.97 -3.21 2.44
CA THR A 37 -7.04 -3.46 3.55
C THR A 37 -6.95 -4.95 3.90
N THR A 38 -8.05 -5.70 3.77
CA THR A 38 -8.05 -7.17 3.99
C THR A 38 -7.20 -7.87 2.93
N ALA A 39 -7.30 -7.48 1.66
CA ALA A 39 -6.48 -7.99 0.58
C ALA A 39 -4.98 -7.71 0.82
N LEU A 40 -4.63 -6.47 1.23
CA LEU A 40 -3.25 -6.12 1.58
C LEU A 40 -2.73 -6.95 2.77
N ARG A 41 -3.54 -7.14 3.81
CA ARG A 41 -3.13 -7.96 4.97
C ARG A 41 -2.93 -9.43 4.61
N VAL A 42 -3.72 -9.98 3.70
CA VAL A 42 -3.52 -11.35 3.19
C VAL A 42 -2.25 -11.41 2.35
N ALA A 43 -2.03 -10.45 1.45
CA ALA A 43 -0.81 -10.38 0.65
C ALA A 43 0.45 -10.31 1.51
N LEU A 44 0.41 -9.58 2.62
CA LEU A 44 1.54 -9.45 3.57
C LEU A 44 1.64 -10.60 4.60
N GLY A 45 0.84 -11.67 4.46
CA GLY A 45 0.85 -12.78 5.41
C GLY A 45 0.33 -12.46 6.81
N MET A 46 -0.16 -11.23 7.05
CA MET A 46 -0.71 -10.78 8.34
C MET A 46 -2.08 -11.42 8.63
N LEU A 47 -2.76 -11.88 7.58
CA LEU A 47 -4.05 -12.54 7.67
C LEU A 47 -4.05 -13.79 6.79
N ARG A 48 -4.43 -14.94 7.39
CA ARG A 48 -4.53 -16.18 6.60
C ARG A 48 -5.75 -16.14 5.69
N PRO A 49 -5.64 -16.51 4.40
CA PRO A 49 -6.80 -16.70 3.54
C PRO A 49 -7.63 -17.90 4.02
N GLY A 50 -8.92 -17.90 3.70
CA GLY A 50 -9.80 -19.06 3.89
C GLY A 50 -9.52 -20.14 2.85
N SER A 51 -9.32 -19.71 1.58
CA SER A 51 -8.87 -20.53 0.47
C SER A 51 -7.97 -19.70 -0.46
N GLY A 52 -7.35 -20.36 -1.42
CA GLY A 52 -6.40 -19.74 -2.36
C GLY A 52 -4.99 -19.61 -1.77
N SER A 53 -4.11 -18.92 -2.49
CA SER A 53 -2.71 -18.73 -2.10
C SER A 53 -2.25 -17.29 -2.35
N ALA A 54 -1.40 -16.77 -1.46
CA ALA A 54 -0.70 -15.51 -1.63
C ALA A 54 0.81 -15.78 -1.72
N GLU A 55 1.44 -15.26 -2.77
CA GLU A 55 2.87 -15.34 -2.97
C GLU A 55 3.47 -13.93 -3.02
N VAL A 56 4.58 -13.74 -2.32
CA VAL A 56 5.34 -12.49 -2.26
C VAL A 56 6.78 -12.76 -2.66
N LEU A 57 7.24 -12.09 -3.71
CA LEU A 57 8.58 -12.27 -4.27
C LEU A 57 8.95 -13.74 -4.54
N GLY A 58 7.95 -14.57 -4.92
CA GLY A 58 8.10 -16.01 -5.21
C GLY A 58 7.99 -16.93 -3.99
N HIS A 59 7.64 -16.41 -2.82
CA HIS A 59 7.49 -17.17 -1.58
C HIS A 59 6.04 -17.19 -1.11
N ASP A 60 5.56 -18.33 -0.57
CA ASP A 60 4.22 -18.39 0.07
C ASP A 60 4.20 -17.50 1.31
N ALA A 61 3.32 -16.51 1.31
CA ALA A 61 3.19 -15.52 2.38
C ALA A 61 2.85 -16.14 3.76
N ARG A 62 2.34 -17.37 3.81
CA ARG A 62 1.94 -18.06 5.06
C ARG A 62 3.09 -18.79 5.71
N THR A 63 4.02 -19.32 4.93
CA THR A 63 5.05 -20.26 5.41
C THR A 63 6.45 -19.65 5.39
N SER A 64 6.63 -18.51 4.73
CA SER A 64 7.93 -17.86 4.62
C SER A 64 8.36 -17.29 5.97
N GLY A 65 9.57 -17.67 6.40
CA GLY A 65 10.24 -17.08 7.55
C GLY A 65 10.75 -15.67 7.27
N GLY A 66 12.00 -15.34 7.64
CA GLY A 66 12.58 -14.01 7.45
C GLY A 66 12.59 -13.49 6.01
N GLU A 67 12.77 -14.37 5.03
CA GLU A 67 12.56 -14.06 3.61
C GLU A 67 11.11 -14.39 3.20
N PRO A 68 10.47 -13.53 2.40
CA PRO A 68 10.95 -12.35 1.66
C PRO A 68 10.84 -11.02 2.41
N TRP A 69 10.45 -11.02 3.70
CA TRP A 69 9.99 -9.84 4.43
C TRP A 69 11.06 -8.76 4.57
N GLY A 70 12.34 -9.11 4.56
CA GLY A 70 13.44 -8.14 4.51
C GLY A 70 13.46 -7.26 3.24
N ALA A 71 12.80 -7.71 2.16
CA ALA A 71 12.70 -6.97 0.90
C ALA A 71 11.30 -6.37 0.66
N VAL A 72 10.43 -6.35 1.67
CA VAL A 72 9.06 -5.83 1.59
C VAL A 72 8.91 -4.62 2.49
N GLY A 73 8.63 -3.47 1.91
CA GLY A 73 8.20 -2.28 2.65
C GLY A 73 6.68 -2.20 2.71
N HIS A 74 6.14 -1.78 3.83
CA HIS A 74 4.69 -1.61 3.93
C HIS A 74 4.30 -0.50 4.90
N LEU A 75 3.18 0.14 4.60
CA LEU A 75 2.49 1.06 5.50
C LEU A 75 1.00 0.79 5.38
N LEU A 76 0.43 0.13 6.39
CA LEU A 76 -1.00 -0.15 6.49
C LEU A 76 -1.61 0.66 7.63
N GLU A 77 -2.71 1.35 7.33
CA GLU A 77 -3.44 2.16 8.32
C GLU A 77 -2.54 3.24 8.96
N LEU A 78 -2.57 3.35 10.29
CA LEU A 78 -1.73 4.31 11.01
C LEU A 78 -0.30 3.77 11.15
N PRO A 79 0.72 4.62 10.93
CA PRO A 79 2.10 4.21 11.10
C PRO A 79 2.36 3.81 12.55
N PHE A 80 2.83 2.58 12.72
CA PHE A 80 3.31 2.13 14.01
C PHE A 80 4.58 2.90 14.39
N SER A 81 4.61 3.45 15.59
CA SER A 81 5.80 4.14 16.10
C SER A 81 5.92 3.94 17.61
N TYR A 82 7.15 3.82 18.07
CA TYR A 82 7.47 3.87 19.50
C TYR A 82 7.41 5.36 19.94
N PRO A 83 6.48 5.74 20.82
CA PRO A 83 6.23 7.16 21.15
C PRO A 83 7.43 7.89 21.72
N GLU A 84 8.29 7.15 22.45
CA GLU A 84 9.46 7.71 23.15
C GLU A 84 10.68 7.88 22.24
N LEU A 85 10.74 7.14 21.13
CA LEU A 85 11.79 7.25 20.15
C LEU A 85 11.56 8.46 19.24
N THR A 86 12.66 9.07 18.76
CA THR A 86 12.58 10.10 17.73
C THR A 86 12.11 9.51 16.39
N ALA A 87 11.72 10.37 15.43
CA ALA A 87 11.38 9.93 14.08
C ALA A 87 12.52 9.11 13.46
N ARG A 88 13.75 9.62 13.54
CA ARG A 88 14.96 8.93 13.08
C ARG A 88 15.15 7.56 13.73
N GLN A 89 15.01 7.47 15.05
CA GLN A 89 15.14 6.21 15.77
C GLN A 89 14.06 5.20 15.38
N ASN A 90 12.82 5.63 15.16
CA ASN A 90 11.75 4.78 14.66
C ASN A 90 12.06 4.23 13.26
N ILE A 91 12.57 5.07 12.35
CA ILE A 91 12.97 4.64 11.01
C ILE A 91 14.12 3.62 11.09
N LEU A 92 15.17 3.89 11.89
CA LEU A 92 16.28 2.97 12.05
C LEU A 92 15.88 1.65 12.71
N ALA A 93 14.94 1.69 13.67
CA ALA A 93 14.37 0.48 14.26
C ALA A 93 13.63 -0.37 13.21
N SER A 94 12.87 0.27 12.32
CA SER A 94 12.21 -0.44 11.20
C SER A 94 13.24 -1.11 10.30
N VAL A 95 14.31 -0.43 9.93
CA VAL A 95 15.41 -0.99 9.10
C VAL A 95 16.02 -2.22 9.76
N ALA A 96 16.30 -2.14 11.07
CA ALA A 96 16.85 -3.27 11.82
C ALA A 96 15.88 -4.46 11.90
N LEU A 97 14.58 -4.21 12.09
CA LEU A 97 13.55 -5.26 12.12
C LEU A 97 13.40 -5.97 10.76
N HIS A 98 13.71 -5.30 9.65
CA HIS A 98 13.78 -5.92 8.32
C HIS A 98 15.10 -6.66 8.05
N GLY A 99 16.00 -6.74 9.05
CA GLY A 99 17.25 -7.48 8.94
C GLY A 99 18.40 -6.71 8.26
N HIS A 100 18.23 -5.40 8.06
CA HIS A 100 19.24 -4.55 7.44
C HIS A 100 20.08 -3.78 8.48
N ASP A 101 21.32 -3.46 8.14
CA ASP A 101 22.18 -2.64 9.00
C ASP A 101 21.80 -1.16 8.91
N PRO A 102 21.33 -0.54 10.01
CA PRO A 102 20.94 0.86 10.02
C PRO A 102 22.05 1.85 9.64
N ARG A 103 23.32 1.45 9.75
CA ARG A 103 24.47 2.30 9.41
C ARG A 103 24.61 2.58 7.92
N HIS A 104 24.06 1.71 7.06
CA HIS A 104 24.20 1.80 5.60
C HIS A 104 23.07 2.58 4.92
N VAL A 105 22.10 3.11 5.65
CA VAL A 105 20.91 3.75 5.09
C VAL A 105 20.76 5.24 5.44
N ALA A 106 21.73 5.83 6.13
CA ALA A 106 21.64 7.20 6.65
C ALA A 106 21.38 8.24 5.53
N ASP A 107 22.16 8.20 4.44
CA ASP A 107 22.02 9.13 3.33
C ASP A 107 20.68 8.90 2.57
N HIS A 108 20.26 7.64 2.45
CA HIS A 108 18.98 7.31 1.82
C HIS A 108 17.79 7.81 2.65
N ILE A 109 17.86 7.66 3.98
CA ILE A 109 16.86 8.22 4.90
C ILE A 109 16.82 9.74 4.77
N ALA A 110 17.97 10.42 4.71
CA ALA A 110 18.04 11.86 4.57
C ALA A 110 17.36 12.32 3.26
N GLY A 111 17.67 11.67 2.14
CA GLY A 111 17.04 11.99 0.85
C GLY A 111 15.53 11.79 0.85
N LEU A 112 15.02 10.68 1.42
CA LEU A 112 13.58 10.44 1.55
C LEU A 112 12.93 11.47 2.48
N ALA A 113 13.59 11.82 3.57
CA ALA A 113 13.10 12.79 4.54
C ALA A 113 12.99 14.19 3.91
N ASP A 114 13.97 14.60 3.12
CA ASP A 114 13.97 15.88 2.41
C ASP A 114 12.82 15.96 1.40
N LEU A 115 12.63 14.90 0.59
CA LEU A 115 11.54 14.83 -0.40
C LEU A 115 10.15 14.89 0.25
N LEU A 116 9.99 14.39 1.47
CA LEU A 116 8.72 14.42 2.21
C LEU A 116 8.60 15.59 3.18
N GLY A 117 9.61 16.49 3.26
CA GLY A 117 9.62 17.60 4.20
C GLY A 117 9.63 17.15 5.66
N LEU A 118 10.39 16.09 5.98
CA LEU A 118 10.52 15.51 7.31
C LEU A 118 11.82 15.95 8.04
N GLY A 119 12.74 16.63 7.36
CA GLY A 119 14.08 16.93 7.86
C GLY A 119 14.12 17.50 9.27
N ASP A 120 13.36 18.58 9.53
CA ASP A 120 13.31 19.28 10.82
C ASP A 120 12.70 18.43 11.96
N TRP A 121 12.02 17.33 11.62
CA TRP A 121 11.29 16.49 12.57
C TRP A 121 12.04 15.20 12.92
N LEU A 122 13.16 14.91 12.27
CA LEU A 122 13.86 13.64 12.44
C LEU A 122 14.31 13.39 13.89
N ASP A 123 14.67 14.42 14.62
CA ASP A 123 15.16 14.29 15.99
C ASP A 123 14.10 14.64 17.06
N VAL A 124 12.82 14.75 16.63
CA VAL A 124 11.67 14.97 17.50
C VAL A 124 11.04 13.64 17.91
N PRO A 125 10.73 13.41 19.20
CA PRO A 125 10.03 12.22 19.67
C PRO A 125 8.66 12.03 19.01
N ALA A 126 8.34 10.78 18.62
CA ALA A 126 7.14 10.46 17.84
C ALA A 126 5.83 10.89 18.53
N ARG A 127 5.77 10.90 19.87
CA ARG A 127 4.60 11.39 20.64
C ARG A 127 4.29 12.88 20.42
N ARG A 128 5.28 13.67 19.97
CA ARG A 128 5.12 15.12 19.70
C ARG A 128 4.78 15.43 18.24
N LEU A 129 4.81 14.43 17.38
CA LEU A 129 4.56 14.60 15.96
C LEU A 129 3.06 14.67 15.67
N SER A 130 2.67 15.51 14.71
CA SER A 130 1.32 15.51 14.14
C SER A 130 1.02 14.18 13.43
N LEU A 131 -0.25 13.92 13.13
CA LEU A 131 -0.65 12.74 12.37
C LEU A 131 0.05 12.71 11.01
N GLY A 132 0.05 13.82 10.27
CA GLY A 132 0.72 13.91 8.96
C GLY A 132 2.23 13.71 9.05
N THR A 133 2.90 14.24 10.09
CA THR A 133 4.32 14.01 10.29
C THR A 133 4.62 12.55 10.63
N ARG A 134 3.78 11.89 11.44
CA ARG A 134 3.90 10.43 11.69
C ARG A 134 3.68 9.62 10.43
N GLN A 135 2.75 10.04 9.56
CA GLN A 135 2.55 9.41 8.25
C GLN A 135 3.83 9.47 7.41
N LYS A 136 4.50 10.64 7.36
CA LYS A 136 5.79 10.79 6.68
C LYS A 136 6.86 9.88 7.27
N VAL A 137 6.94 9.75 8.60
CA VAL A 137 7.86 8.82 9.27
C VAL A 137 7.59 7.37 8.85
N GLY A 138 6.32 6.94 8.82
CA GLY A 138 5.92 5.61 8.37
C GLY A 138 6.30 5.34 6.91
N LEU A 139 6.11 6.32 6.03
CA LEU A 139 6.51 6.23 4.62
C LEU A 139 8.03 6.08 4.48
N VAL A 140 8.82 6.93 5.16
CA VAL A 140 10.28 6.79 5.13
C VAL A 140 10.71 5.43 5.69
N ALA A 141 10.11 4.98 6.81
CA ALA A 141 10.42 3.68 7.41
C ALA A 141 10.13 2.50 6.46
N ALA A 142 9.02 2.57 5.70
CA ALA A 142 8.65 1.55 4.71
C ALA A 142 9.63 1.48 3.52
N MET A 143 10.34 2.56 3.22
CA MET A 143 11.22 2.66 2.05
C MET A 143 12.72 2.65 2.40
N ALA A 144 13.07 2.90 3.67
CA ALA A 144 14.46 3.11 4.10
C ALA A 144 15.39 1.91 3.83
N HIS A 145 14.88 0.70 3.87
CA HIS A 145 15.63 -0.54 3.62
C HIS A 145 15.68 -0.95 2.14
N ARG A 146 15.23 -0.08 1.21
CA ARG A 146 15.22 -0.30 -0.25
C ARG A 146 14.47 -1.58 -0.65
N PRO A 147 13.16 -1.64 -0.41
CA PRO A 147 12.35 -2.82 -0.69
C PRO A 147 12.27 -3.13 -2.18
N ARG A 148 11.99 -4.39 -2.53
CA ARG A 148 11.64 -4.85 -3.87
C ARG A 148 10.13 -4.83 -4.12
N LEU A 149 9.34 -4.85 -3.03
CA LEU A 149 7.88 -4.67 -3.04
C LEU A 149 7.52 -3.62 -1.99
N LEU A 150 6.73 -2.63 -2.38
CA LEU A 150 6.19 -1.60 -1.50
C LEU A 150 4.66 -1.69 -1.49
N VAL A 151 4.06 -1.84 -0.29
CA VAL A 151 2.60 -1.93 -0.11
C VAL A 151 2.12 -0.78 0.76
N LEU A 152 1.27 0.07 0.21
CA LEU A 152 0.81 1.30 0.86
C LEU A 152 -0.72 1.36 0.92
N ASP A 153 -1.29 1.48 2.12
CA ASP A 153 -2.73 1.67 2.31
C ASP A 153 -3.02 3.14 2.57
N GLU A 154 -3.70 3.80 1.62
CA GLU A 154 -4.08 5.21 1.67
C GLU A 154 -2.90 6.15 2.05
N PRO A 155 -1.73 6.08 1.37
CA PRO A 155 -0.50 6.72 1.82
C PRO A 155 -0.54 8.26 1.84
N THR A 156 -1.43 8.87 1.05
CA THR A 156 -1.56 10.34 0.95
C THR A 156 -2.47 10.94 2.02
N ASN A 157 -3.17 10.11 2.80
CA ASN A 157 -4.00 10.59 3.89
C ASN A 157 -3.15 11.38 4.91
N ALA A 158 -3.63 12.55 5.28
CA ALA A 158 -2.98 13.49 6.19
C ALA A 158 -1.63 14.08 5.71
N LEU A 159 -1.21 13.84 4.46
CA LEU A 159 -0.07 14.53 3.86
C LEU A 159 -0.46 15.93 3.37
N ASP A 160 0.49 16.85 3.49
CA ASP A 160 0.38 18.14 2.80
C ASP A 160 0.67 17.98 1.28
N PRO A 161 0.28 18.99 0.44
CA PRO A 161 0.46 18.88 -1.00
C PRO A 161 1.90 18.71 -1.48
N LEU A 162 2.88 19.26 -0.74
CA LEU A 162 4.30 19.12 -1.10
C LEU A 162 4.79 17.70 -0.82
N ALA A 163 4.45 17.15 0.33
CA ALA A 163 4.78 15.76 0.66
C ALA A 163 4.08 14.76 -0.27
N THR A 164 2.84 15.05 -0.69
CA THR A 164 2.13 14.25 -1.69
C THR A 164 2.86 14.28 -3.03
N ALA A 165 3.33 15.45 -3.46
CA ALA A 165 4.14 15.57 -4.68
C ALA A 165 5.48 14.83 -4.57
N GLY A 166 6.15 14.93 -3.41
CA GLY A 166 7.37 14.18 -3.10
C GLY A 166 7.16 12.67 -3.17
N LEU A 167 6.08 12.16 -2.54
CA LEU A 167 5.74 10.74 -2.58
C LEU A 167 5.51 10.24 -4.01
N ARG A 168 4.84 11.03 -4.86
CA ARG A 168 4.68 10.70 -6.29
C ARG A 168 6.03 10.54 -7.00
N GLY A 169 6.94 11.49 -6.79
CA GLY A 169 8.30 11.40 -7.34
C GLY A 169 9.01 10.13 -6.88
N ILE A 170 8.97 9.83 -5.59
CA ILE A 170 9.57 8.63 -5.01
C ILE A 170 8.98 7.35 -5.65
N ILE A 171 7.65 7.25 -5.77
CA ILE A 171 7.01 6.07 -6.38
C ILE A 171 7.42 5.93 -7.85
N ALA A 172 7.49 7.02 -8.60
CA ALA A 172 7.94 7.00 -9.99
C ALA A 172 9.41 6.54 -10.14
N ASP A 173 10.29 6.95 -9.23
CA ASP A 173 11.68 6.51 -9.22
C ASP A 173 11.79 5.03 -8.83
N LEU A 174 11.10 4.60 -7.77
CA LEU A 174 11.08 3.21 -7.33
C LEU A 174 10.59 2.26 -8.43
N THR A 175 9.52 2.61 -9.13
CA THR A 175 9.01 1.76 -10.23
C THR A 175 9.96 1.73 -11.41
N ARG A 176 10.63 2.85 -11.74
CA ARG A 176 11.69 2.88 -12.76
C ARG A 176 12.86 1.97 -12.40
N ASP A 177 13.18 1.88 -11.11
CA ASP A 177 14.24 1.00 -10.57
C ASP A 177 13.78 -0.46 -10.42
N GLY A 178 12.58 -0.81 -10.88
CA GLY A 178 12.06 -2.17 -10.90
C GLY A 178 11.31 -2.60 -9.62
N VAL A 179 11.05 -1.68 -8.69
CA VAL A 179 10.26 -1.99 -7.47
C VAL A 179 8.80 -2.16 -7.85
N ALA A 180 8.17 -3.25 -7.38
CA ALA A 180 6.74 -3.43 -7.46
C ALA A 180 6.05 -2.57 -6.38
N VAL A 181 5.01 -1.81 -6.76
CA VAL A 181 4.26 -0.97 -5.81
C VAL A 181 2.78 -1.33 -5.86
N LEU A 182 2.20 -1.66 -4.72
CA LEU A 182 0.77 -1.85 -4.53
C LEU A 182 0.24 -0.75 -3.62
N VAL A 183 -0.67 0.08 -4.14
CA VAL A 183 -1.23 1.21 -3.40
C VAL A 183 -2.74 1.15 -3.39
N THR A 184 -3.37 1.47 -2.25
CA THR A 184 -4.79 1.81 -2.22
C THR A 184 -4.96 3.31 -2.11
N SER A 185 -5.97 3.87 -2.72
CA SER A 185 -6.37 5.26 -2.53
C SER A 185 -7.81 5.47 -2.99
N HIS A 186 -8.44 6.51 -2.46
CA HIS A 186 -9.70 7.06 -2.95
C HIS A 186 -9.50 8.40 -3.70
N HIS A 187 -8.26 8.86 -3.85
CA HIS A 187 -7.88 10.09 -4.57
C HIS A 187 -7.52 9.77 -6.02
N PHE A 188 -8.50 9.74 -6.91
CA PHE A 188 -8.33 9.34 -8.31
C PHE A 188 -7.35 10.21 -9.09
N ASP A 189 -7.32 11.52 -8.82
CA ASP A 189 -6.37 12.44 -9.44
C ASP A 189 -4.91 12.10 -9.12
N GLU A 190 -4.66 11.62 -7.90
CA GLU A 190 -3.32 11.18 -7.49
C GLU A 190 -2.97 9.84 -8.16
N LEU A 191 -3.92 8.91 -8.17
CA LEU A 191 -3.73 7.60 -8.80
C LEU A 191 -3.46 7.73 -10.31
N ALA A 192 -4.18 8.62 -11.00
CA ALA A 192 -3.96 8.88 -12.43
C ALA A 192 -2.52 9.34 -12.75
N ARG A 193 -1.78 9.83 -11.75
CA ARG A 193 -0.42 10.34 -11.92
C ARG A 193 0.68 9.33 -11.57
N ILE A 194 0.36 8.29 -10.79
CA ILE A 194 1.36 7.33 -10.28
C ILE A 194 1.11 5.89 -10.72
N ALA A 195 -0.15 5.51 -10.92
CA ALA A 195 -0.50 4.13 -11.24
C ALA A 195 -0.19 3.79 -12.71
N HIS A 196 0.24 2.57 -12.95
CA HIS A 196 0.33 1.98 -14.28
C HIS A 196 -0.96 1.22 -14.62
N ARG A 197 -1.63 0.71 -13.61
CA ARG A 197 -2.90 -0.02 -13.69
C ARG A 197 -3.74 0.26 -12.44
N VAL A 198 -5.07 0.28 -12.60
CA VAL A 198 -6.02 0.49 -11.52
C VAL A 198 -7.01 -0.67 -11.52
N ASP A 199 -6.94 -1.53 -10.51
CA ASP A 199 -7.87 -2.64 -10.34
C ASP A 199 -9.04 -2.20 -9.45
N VAL A 200 -10.26 -2.43 -9.92
CA VAL A 200 -11.49 -2.07 -9.22
C VAL A 200 -11.97 -3.24 -8.37
N LEU A 201 -11.90 -3.08 -7.05
CA LEU A 201 -12.38 -4.06 -6.08
C LEU A 201 -13.81 -3.74 -5.66
N HIS A 202 -14.72 -4.70 -5.87
CA HIS A 202 -16.11 -4.65 -5.42
C HIS A 202 -16.49 -5.99 -4.78
N ALA A 203 -17.14 -5.94 -3.61
CA ALA A 203 -17.60 -7.13 -2.87
C ALA A 203 -16.53 -8.24 -2.73
N GLY A 204 -15.26 -7.87 -2.57
CA GLY A 204 -14.16 -8.81 -2.41
C GLY A 204 -13.59 -9.41 -3.69
N ARG A 205 -14.04 -8.96 -4.88
CA ARG A 205 -13.58 -9.39 -6.20
C ARG A 205 -12.99 -8.23 -6.99
N VAL A 206 -11.98 -8.47 -7.82
CA VAL A 206 -11.59 -7.52 -8.87
C VAL A 206 -12.59 -7.66 -10.01
N ILE A 207 -13.36 -6.59 -10.27
CA ILE A 207 -14.41 -6.58 -11.30
C ILE A 207 -13.98 -5.94 -12.62
N ASP A 208 -12.90 -5.15 -12.59
CA ASP A 208 -12.34 -4.49 -13.78
C ASP A 208 -10.90 -4.03 -13.53
N SER A 209 -10.15 -3.83 -14.62
CA SER A 209 -8.80 -3.24 -14.62
C SER A 209 -8.77 -2.04 -15.56
N LEU A 210 -8.63 -0.85 -15.00
CA LEU A 210 -8.63 0.42 -15.73
C LEU A 210 -7.21 0.89 -16.02
N THR A 211 -6.99 1.45 -17.20
CA THR A 211 -5.78 2.24 -17.46
C THR A 211 -5.95 3.63 -16.83
N PRO A 212 -4.96 4.16 -16.11
CA PRO A 212 -5.06 5.46 -15.47
C PRO A 212 -5.07 6.63 -16.47
N THR A 213 -4.63 6.39 -17.73
CA THR A 213 -4.58 7.39 -18.79
C THR A 213 -5.96 7.65 -19.38
N GLY A 214 -6.28 8.91 -19.64
CA GLY A 214 -7.55 9.36 -20.23
C GLY A 214 -8.36 10.23 -19.27
N PRO A 215 -9.41 10.88 -19.77
CA PRO A 215 -10.26 11.72 -18.94
C PRO A 215 -11.05 10.85 -17.96
N ASP A 216 -11.22 11.37 -16.76
CA ASP A 216 -12.25 10.97 -15.82
C ASP A 216 -12.16 9.53 -15.29
N LEU A 217 -10.97 9.18 -14.71
CA LEU A 217 -10.76 7.89 -14.05
C LEU A 217 -11.83 7.63 -12.97
N GLU A 218 -12.22 8.67 -12.23
CA GLU A 218 -13.23 8.59 -11.18
C GLU A 218 -14.61 8.21 -11.76
N ALA A 219 -15.06 8.86 -12.83
CA ALA A 219 -16.35 8.50 -13.44
C ALA A 219 -16.33 7.11 -14.08
N ARG A 220 -15.19 6.66 -14.60
CA ARG A 220 -15.03 5.28 -15.09
C ARG A 220 -15.15 4.28 -13.94
N PHE A 221 -14.52 4.54 -12.82
CA PHE A 221 -14.66 3.73 -11.62
C PHE A 221 -16.12 3.64 -11.17
N PHE A 222 -16.82 4.77 -11.00
CA PHE A 222 -18.22 4.74 -10.56
C PHE A 222 -19.14 4.01 -11.53
N ARG A 223 -18.94 4.18 -12.85
CA ARG A 223 -19.72 3.42 -13.84
C ARG A 223 -19.52 1.92 -13.72
N THR A 224 -18.26 1.47 -13.52
CA THR A 224 -17.93 0.06 -13.32
C THR A 224 -18.62 -0.50 -12.07
N VAL A 225 -18.55 0.22 -10.95
CA VAL A 225 -19.18 -0.22 -9.69
C VAL A 225 -20.71 -0.28 -9.81
N LEU A 226 -21.34 0.77 -10.36
CA LEU A 226 -22.80 0.81 -10.54
C LEU A 226 -23.29 -0.33 -11.45
N ALA A 227 -22.59 -0.62 -12.52
CA ALA A 227 -22.93 -1.75 -13.39
C ALA A 227 -22.85 -3.10 -12.67
N ALA A 228 -21.86 -3.28 -11.78
CA ALA A 228 -21.74 -4.49 -10.97
C ALA A 228 -22.89 -4.62 -9.95
N GLU A 229 -23.25 -3.53 -9.26
CA GLU A 229 -24.37 -3.52 -8.31
C GLU A 229 -25.71 -3.86 -9.00
N GLU A 230 -25.98 -3.29 -10.17
CA GLU A 230 -27.19 -3.60 -10.97
C GLU A 230 -27.24 -5.08 -11.39
N HIS A 231 -26.10 -5.66 -11.70
CA HIS A 231 -26.02 -7.08 -12.07
C HIS A 231 -26.33 -7.98 -10.88
N GLU A 232 -25.73 -7.73 -9.72
CA GLU A 232 -25.98 -8.45 -8.48
C GLU A 232 -27.45 -8.36 -8.03
N GLU A 233 -28.07 -7.18 -8.17
CA GLU A 233 -29.51 -7.03 -7.84
C GLU A 233 -30.43 -7.86 -8.76
N LYS A 234 -30.10 -7.95 -10.06
CA LYS A 234 -30.86 -8.78 -11.00
C LYS A 234 -30.72 -10.27 -10.67
N GLU A 235 -29.53 -10.72 -10.25
CA GLU A 235 -29.31 -12.11 -9.85
C GLU A 235 -30.07 -12.47 -8.55
N ARG A 236 -30.09 -11.58 -7.55
CA ARG A 236 -30.84 -11.79 -6.29
C ARG A 236 -32.37 -11.83 -6.47
N LYS A 237 -32.91 -11.25 -7.55
CA LYS A 237 -34.35 -11.21 -7.84
C LYS A 237 -34.80 -12.40 -8.70
N ARG A 238 -33.89 -13.24 -9.15
CA ARG A 238 -34.18 -14.50 -9.89
C ARG A 238 -34.17 -15.70 -8.95
#